data_958ef92a59e80f262feb3891e789c136
#
_entry.id   958ef92a59e80f262feb3891e789c136
#
_cell.length_a   1.000
_cell.length_b   1.000
_cell.length_c   1.000
_cell.angle_alpha   90.00
_cell.angle_beta   90.00
_cell.angle_gamma   90.00
#
_symmetry.space_group_name_H-M   'P 1'
#
loop_
_entity.id
_entity.type
_entity.pdbx_description
1 polymer ?
#
loop_
_entity_poly.entity_id
_entity_poly.type
_entity_poly.pdbx_seq_one_letter_code
_entity_poly.pdbx_strand_id
1 'polypeptide(L)'
;MRESKRFDQEDLRGAKFHGCGLAQAEFEDVDLADSRFTNVNFRGASFADINLQDAKLTDVNLANVSIDNANISGLTVFGWNITELIKEAQQRKGST
;
A
#
# COMPACT_ATOMS: atom_id res chain seq x y z
N MET A 1 14.76 4.47 21.96
CA MET A 1 13.91 3.36 21.56
C MET A 1 12.77 3.83 20.69
N ARG A 2 12.47 3.11 19.64
CA ARG A 2 11.43 3.51 18.75
C ARG A 2 10.17 2.73 19.00
N GLU A 3 9.07 3.42 18.95
CA GLU A 3 7.77 2.78 19.02
C GLU A 3 7.30 2.49 17.61
N SER A 4 6.67 1.36 17.42
CA SER A 4 6.03 1.05 16.14
C SER A 4 4.84 1.96 15.93
N LYS A 5 4.70 2.45 14.70
CA LYS A 5 3.50 3.18 14.33
C LYS A 5 2.41 2.17 14.02
N ARG A 6 1.26 2.36 14.60
CA ARG A 6 0.13 1.47 14.38
C ARG A 6 -1.10 2.27 14.01
N PHE A 7 -1.69 1.91 12.89
CA PHE A 7 -2.94 2.50 12.40
C PHE A 7 -3.98 1.40 12.41
N ASP A 8 -5.04 1.58 13.18
CA ASP A 8 -6.01 0.53 13.43
C ASP A 8 -7.41 1.10 13.36
N GLN A 9 -8.22 0.58 12.45
CA GLN A 9 -9.62 0.99 12.27
C GLN A 9 -9.78 2.49 12.05
N GLU A 10 -8.90 3.06 11.22
CA GLU A 10 -8.88 4.49 10.96
C GLU A 10 -9.48 4.81 9.61
N ASP A 11 -10.10 5.97 9.51
CA ASP A 11 -10.57 6.52 8.24
C ASP A 11 -9.55 7.56 7.78
N LEU A 12 -8.70 7.16 6.85
CA LEU A 12 -7.64 8.02 6.33
C LEU A 12 -7.85 8.31 4.84
N ARG A 13 -9.11 8.27 4.39
CA ARG A 13 -9.42 8.51 2.99
C ARG A 13 -8.93 9.89 2.57
N GLY A 14 -8.29 9.93 1.41
CA GLY A 14 -7.77 11.17 0.86
C GLY A 14 -6.58 11.75 1.57
N ALA A 15 -6.02 11.03 2.55
CA ALA A 15 -4.86 11.52 3.29
C ALA A 15 -3.65 11.66 2.38
N LYS A 16 -2.78 12.60 2.71
CA LYS A 16 -1.55 12.81 1.98
C LYS A 16 -0.37 12.56 2.91
N PHE A 17 0.52 11.70 2.45
CA PHE A 17 1.75 11.37 3.15
C PHE A 17 2.90 11.83 2.26
N HIS A 18 3.72 12.73 2.74
CA HIS A 18 4.80 13.28 1.95
C HIS A 18 6.06 13.34 2.78
N GLY A 19 7.13 12.74 2.27
CA GLY A 19 8.43 12.79 2.95
C GLY A 19 8.42 12.11 4.30
N CYS A 20 7.61 11.07 4.47
CA CYS A 20 7.43 10.41 5.76
C CYS A 20 8.22 9.13 5.84
N GLY A 21 8.65 8.79 7.06
CA GLY A 21 9.22 7.50 7.35
C GLY A 21 8.19 6.63 8.04
N LEU A 22 7.69 5.63 7.31
CA LEU A 22 6.71 4.69 7.83
C LEU A 22 7.25 3.27 7.80
N ALA A 23 8.57 3.14 7.92
CA ALA A 23 9.21 1.82 7.95
C ALA A 23 8.65 1.00 9.10
N GLN A 24 8.28 -0.25 8.79
CA GLN A 24 7.75 -1.21 9.76
C GLN A 24 6.42 -0.77 10.37
N ALA A 25 5.74 0.20 9.76
CA ALA A 25 4.40 0.59 10.22
C ALA A 25 3.41 -0.53 9.97
N GLU A 26 2.37 -0.58 10.78
CA GLU A 26 1.29 -1.56 10.62
C GLU A 26 0.00 -0.82 10.35
N PHE A 27 -0.67 -1.24 9.29
CA PHE A 27 -1.98 -0.71 8.92
C PHE A 27 -2.95 -1.89 8.95
N GLU A 28 -3.95 -1.81 9.81
CA GLU A 28 -4.90 -2.90 9.94
C GLU A 28 -6.30 -2.33 9.94
N ASP A 29 -7.13 -2.82 9.02
CA ASP A 29 -8.53 -2.42 8.94
C ASP A 29 -8.63 -0.90 8.77
N VAL A 30 -7.89 -0.35 7.80
CA VAL A 30 -7.77 1.09 7.58
C VAL A 30 -8.27 1.43 6.18
N ASP A 31 -9.00 2.51 6.06
CA ASP A 31 -9.49 3.00 4.77
C ASP A 31 -8.54 4.09 4.26
N LEU A 32 -7.81 3.75 3.20
CA LEU A 32 -6.83 4.66 2.57
C LEU A 32 -7.24 4.98 1.12
N ALA A 33 -8.52 4.88 0.81
CA ALA A 33 -8.98 5.17 -0.55
C ALA A 33 -8.58 6.59 -0.94
N ASP A 34 -8.14 6.75 -2.19
CA ASP A 34 -7.77 8.05 -2.76
C ASP A 34 -6.62 8.75 -2.03
N SER A 35 -5.89 8.05 -1.19
CA SER A 35 -4.75 8.63 -0.50
C SER A 35 -3.56 8.76 -1.45
N ARG A 36 -2.62 9.62 -1.07
CA ARG A 36 -1.40 9.82 -1.85
C ARG A 36 -0.18 9.68 -0.96
N PHE A 37 0.76 8.92 -1.46
CA PHE A 37 2.04 8.70 -0.78
C PHE A 37 3.14 9.14 -1.72
N THR A 38 3.90 10.15 -1.33
CA THR A 38 4.98 10.68 -2.15
C THR A 38 6.25 10.73 -1.32
N ASN A 39 7.30 10.10 -1.81
CA ASN A 39 8.60 10.08 -1.12
C ASN A 39 8.45 9.53 0.30
N VAL A 40 7.85 8.34 0.40
CA VAL A 40 7.57 7.71 1.69
C VAL A 40 8.35 6.40 1.79
N ASN A 41 8.93 6.14 2.94
CA ASN A 41 9.62 4.89 3.20
C ASN A 41 8.69 3.96 3.95
N PHE A 42 8.25 2.89 3.26
CA PHE A 42 7.38 1.86 3.83
C PHE A 42 8.13 0.57 4.13
N ARG A 43 9.44 0.59 4.12
CA ARG A 43 10.20 -0.64 4.24
C ARG A 43 9.70 -1.49 5.41
N GLY A 44 9.35 -2.73 5.11
CA GLY A 44 8.91 -3.67 6.13
C GLY A 44 7.52 -3.42 6.69
N ALA A 45 6.78 -2.47 6.11
CA ALA A 45 5.43 -2.18 6.59
C ALA A 45 4.48 -3.32 6.25
N SER A 46 3.40 -3.40 7.00
CA SER A 46 2.40 -4.43 6.85
C SER A 46 1.02 -3.78 6.69
N PHE A 47 0.30 -4.22 5.65
CA PHE A 47 -1.05 -3.75 5.38
C PHE A 47 -1.99 -4.96 5.38
N ALA A 48 -2.98 -4.95 6.23
CA ALA A 48 -3.94 -6.05 6.32
C ALA A 48 -5.35 -5.49 6.38
N ASP A 49 -6.26 -6.08 5.58
CA ASP A 49 -7.66 -5.69 5.56
C ASP A 49 -7.83 -4.19 5.32
N ILE A 50 -7.18 -3.68 4.29
CA ILE A 50 -7.21 -2.24 4.01
C ILE A 50 -7.86 -1.95 2.67
N ASN A 51 -8.27 -0.70 2.51
CA ASN A 51 -8.79 -0.20 1.25
C ASN A 51 -7.80 0.80 0.68
N LEU A 52 -7.18 0.42 -0.46
CA LEU A 52 -6.26 1.30 -1.19
C LEU A 52 -6.83 1.70 -2.54
N GLN A 53 -8.15 1.69 -2.67
CA GLN A 53 -8.77 2.00 -3.96
C GLN A 53 -8.33 3.37 -4.45
N ASP A 54 -7.80 3.42 -5.67
CA ASP A 54 -7.36 4.64 -6.33
C ASP A 54 -6.26 5.41 -5.57
N ALA A 55 -5.58 4.75 -4.66
CA ALA A 55 -4.42 5.36 -3.99
C ALA A 55 -3.27 5.48 -4.98
N LYS A 56 -2.38 6.44 -4.72
CA LYS A 56 -1.20 6.65 -5.54
C LYS A 56 0.04 6.63 -4.69
N LEU A 57 1.00 5.84 -5.10
CA LEU A 57 2.28 5.72 -4.42
C LEU A 57 3.37 6.09 -5.41
N THR A 58 4.14 7.12 -5.11
CA THR A 58 5.18 7.64 -5.98
C THR A 58 6.46 7.81 -5.19
N ASP A 59 7.57 7.33 -5.73
CA ASP A 59 8.88 7.45 -5.06
C ASP A 59 8.83 6.85 -3.66
N VAL A 60 8.26 5.65 -3.54
CA VAL A 60 8.15 4.99 -2.25
C VAL A 60 9.10 3.81 -2.18
N ASN A 61 9.53 3.50 -0.98
CA ASN A 61 10.31 2.31 -0.72
C ASN A 61 9.36 1.24 -0.19
N LEU A 62 9.16 0.18 -1.00
CA LEU A 62 8.25 -0.92 -0.64
C LEU A 62 9.02 -2.21 -0.36
N ALA A 63 10.30 -2.12 0.00
CA ALA A 63 11.08 -3.31 0.28
C ALA A 63 10.46 -4.08 1.45
N ASN A 64 10.21 -5.36 1.23
CA ASN A 64 9.69 -6.25 2.28
C ASN A 64 8.33 -5.83 2.84
N VAL A 65 7.55 -5.10 2.03
CA VAL A 65 6.18 -4.74 2.40
C VAL A 65 5.25 -5.90 2.07
N SER A 66 4.30 -6.17 2.95
CA SER A 66 3.24 -7.12 2.66
C SER A 66 1.90 -6.41 2.64
N ILE A 67 1.06 -6.79 1.69
CA ILE A 67 -0.30 -6.25 1.57
C ILE A 67 -1.23 -7.43 1.40
N ASP A 68 -2.09 -7.66 2.38
CA ASP A 68 -3.00 -8.78 2.38
C ASP A 68 -4.44 -8.33 2.54
N ASN A 69 -5.35 -9.01 1.84
CA ASN A 69 -6.78 -8.77 1.95
C ASN A 69 -7.13 -7.31 1.72
N ALA A 70 -6.55 -6.72 0.68
CA ALA A 70 -6.73 -5.29 0.40
C ALA A 70 -7.58 -5.09 -0.83
N ASN A 71 -8.37 -4.03 -0.82
CA ASN A 71 -9.00 -3.55 -2.04
C ASN A 71 -7.97 -2.66 -2.75
N ILE A 72 -7.45 -3.15 -3.87
CA ILE A 72 -6.45 -2.45 -4.65
C ILE A 72 -6.98 -2.02 -6.02
N SER A 73 -8.29 -1.89 -6.14
CA SER A 73 -8.93 -1.47 -7.38
C SER A 73 -8.43 -0.09 -7.77
N GLY A 74 -7.84 0.04 -8.95
CA GLY A 74 -7.33 1.32 -9.40
C GLY A 74 -6.05 1.79 -8.75
N LEU A 75 -5.43 0.98 -7.89
CA LEU A 75 -4.16 1.34 -7.26
C LEU A 75 -3.06 1.38 -8.30
N THR A 76 -2.25 2.45 -8.29
CA THR A 76 -1.10 2.56 -9.17
C THR A 76 0.18 2.78 -8.36
N VAL A 77 1.27 2.19 -8.84
CA VAL A 77 2.61 2.43 -8.30
C VAL A 77 3.49 2.73 -9.51
N PHE A 78 4.14 3.87 -9.53
CA PHE A 78 4.92 4.33 -10.67
C PHE A 78 4.10 4.31 -11.96
N GLY A 79 2.80 4.61 -11.86
CA GLY A 79 1.92 4.60 -13.01
C GLY A 79 1.43 3.25 -13.45
N TRP A 80 1.94 2.15 -12.87
CA TRP A 80 1.50 0.81 -13.22
C TRP A 80 0.24 0.45 -12.44
N ASN A 81 -0.73 -0.13 -13.15
CA ASN A 81 -1.94 -0.63 -12.49
C ASN A 81 -1.62 -1.97 -11.84
N ILE A 82 -1.71 -2.02 -10.52
CA ILE A 82 -1.27 -3.19 -9.76
C ILE A 82 -2.19 -4.37 -9.99
N THR A 83 -3.50 -4.13 -10.08
CA THR A 83 -4.44 -5.22 -10.34
C THR A 83 -4.13 -5.93 -11.66
N GLU A 84 -3.81 -5.15 -12.70
CA GLU A 84 -3.48 -5.73 -14.00
C GLU A 84 -2.18 -6.53 -13.96
N LEU A 85 -1.18 -6.00 -13.23
CA LEU A 85 0.09 -6.72 -13.10
C LEU A 85 -0.11 -8.05 -12.39
N ILE A 86 -0.93 -8.08 -11.35
CA ILE A 86 -1.20 -9.32 -10.62
C ILE A 86 -1.90 -10.32 -11.53
N LYS A 87 -2.89 -9.86 -12.32
CA LYS A 87 -3.58 -10.75 -13.27
C LYS A 87 -2.62 -11.35 -14.26
N GLU A 88 -1.71 -10.55 -14.82
CA GLU A 88 -0.73 -11.07 -15.76
C GLU A 88 0.17 -12.11 -15.11
N ALA A 89 0.63 -11.82 -13.90
CA ALA A 89 1.50 -12.76 -13.20
C ALA A 89 0.77 -14.08 -12.93
N GLN A 90 -0.51 -14.02 -12.58
CA GLN A 90 -1.30 -15.22 -12.34
C GLN A 90 -1.52 -16.01 -13.61
N GLN A 91 -1.74 -15.33 -14.73
CA GLN A 91 -1.93 -16.00 -16.02
C GLN A 91 -0.67 -16.72 -16.46
N ARG A 92 0.50 -16.09 -16.30
CA ARG A 92 1.74 -16.75 -16.65
C ARG A 92 1.97 -17.98 -15.81
N LYS A 93 1.69 -17.87 -14.53
CA LYS A 93 1.84 -18.98 -13.62
C LYS A 93 0.91 -20.12 -13.99
N GLY A 94 -0.32 -19.77 -14.37
CA GLY A 94 -1.31 -20.77 -14.74
C GLY A 94 -1.04 -21.44 -16.07
N SER A 95 -0.21 -20.87 -16.93
CA SER A 95 0.05 -21.44 -18.25
C SER A 95 1.24 -22.38 -18.28
N THR A 96 1.89 -22.58 -17.16
CA THR A 96 3.00 -23.56 -17.11
C THR A 96 2.59 -24.91 -16.48
#